data_b9f8ff0d48ec219d72c53b6a797493d2
#
_entry.id   b9f8ff0d48ec219d72c53b6a797493d2
#
_cell.length_a   1.000
_cell.length_b   1.000
_cell.length_c   1.000
_cell.angle_alpha   90.00
_cell.angle_beta   90.00
_cell.angle_gamma   90.00
#
_symmetry.space_group_name_H-M   'P 1'
#
loop_
_entity.id
_entity.type
_entity.pdbx_description
1 polymer ?
#
loop_
_entity_poly.entity_id
_entity_poly.type
_entity_poly.pdbx_seq_one_letter_code
_entity_poly.pdbx_strand_id
1 'polypeptide(L)'
;GVGGDPNSAVYGQAEPADSPAAQKPAGKVLDFADVSDTAAVGDVLAVRTKDALAVGTQDDFESSQASRIDLAEHCGDLTASSQHFLLACGDKVLVLDPQKPNSPQELAVDEEAPVTVAAEASTGEIFVGSADSATIGVYKDGERTTDISVEGGSDQLISVPNPDGADGIVRVLRHDSTIQSLDWEKDRAGGRLRVGQGVGQIAGGDGAVVVASDTVGKRIAIYTASDVIRLHQFGNTEGTPWAVAWDNERALAWITTTDNNLLHAYSVSTGVPELAGSVATVANAHNIAVLSDGTLVAASASGDGLQFIADPDLSTT
;
A
#
# COMPACT_ATOMS: atom_id res chain seq x y z
N GLY A 1 19.02 20.29 -20.98
CA GLY A 1 18.91 19.91 -20.66
C GLY A 1 18.44 20.19 -21.30
N VAL A 2 18.82 21.14 -21.09
CA VAL A 2 18.50 21.13 -21.90
C VAL A 2 18.25 20.06 -22.83
N GLY A 3 18.58 19.26 -23.18
CA GLY A 3 18.37 18.26 -24.15
C GLY A 3 17.39 17.16 -23.81
N GLY A 4 16.72 17.23 -22.69
CA GLY A 4 15.77 16.20 -22.31
C GLY A 4 14.51 16.21 -23.13
N ASP A 5 13.94 15.03 -23.38
CA ASP A 5 12.59 14.92 -23.92
C ASP A 5 11.62 15.61 -22.95
N PRO A 6 10.85 16.62 -23.42
CA PRO A 6 9.86 17.26 -22.55
C PRO A 6 8.89 16.27 -21.88
N ASN A 7 8.59 15.15 -22.52
CA ASN A 7 7.71 14.14 -21.95
C ASN A 7 8.40 13.35 -20.82
N SER A 8 9.71 13.16 -20.85
CA SER A 8 10.41 12.43 -19.79
C SER A 8 10.47 13.25 -18.49
N ALA A 9 10.36 14.56 -18.54
CA ALA A 9 10.30 15.43 -17.37
C ALA A 9 8.93 15.34 -16.65
N VAL A 10 7.91 14.83 -17.32
CA VAL A 10 6.55 14.68 -16.77
C VAL A 10 6.42 13.41 -15.95
N TYR A 11 7.24 12.41 -16.26
CA TYR A 11 7.26 11.13 -15.54
C TYR A 11 8.38 11.17 -14.54
N GLY A 12 8.13 10.68 -13.38
CA GLY A 12 9.20 10.65 -12.46
C GLY A 12 8.77 10.35 -11.06
N GLN A 13 9.74 10.33 -10.19
CA GLN A 13 9.64 9.97 -8.81
C GLN A 13 8.58 10.82 -8.11
N ALA A 14 7.39 10.26 -7.97
CA ALA A 14 6.30 10.93 -7.28
C ALA A 14 6.56 10.98 -5.77
N GLU A 15 6.21 12.10 -5.18
CA GLU A 15 6.28 12.31 -3.74
C GLU A 15 4.94 12.88 -3.25
N PRO A 16 4.55 12.58 -2.00
CA PRO A 16 3.35 13.18 -1.44
C PRO A 16 3.54 14.70 -1.30
N ALA A 17 2.48 15.45 -1.57
CA ALA A 17 2.49 16.89 -1.34
C ALA A 17 2.46 17.18 0.16
N ASP A 18 3.16 18.22 0.58
CA ASP A 18 3.10 18.68 1.97
C ASP A 18 1.70 19.17 2.33
N SER A 19 1.27 18.83 3.52
CA SER A 19 -0.01 19.24 4.05
C SER A 19 0.06 20.58 4.76
N PRO A 20 -0.99 21.42 4.65
CA PRO A 20 -1.18 22.49 5.63
C PRO A 20 -1.58 21.89 6.98
N ALA A 21 -1.65 22.73 8.01
CA ALA A 21 -2.15 22.29 9.31
C ALA A 21 -3.57 21.76 9.18
N ALA A 22 -3.83 20.59 9.78
CA ALA A 22 -5.16 19.98 9.75
C ALA A 22 -6.15 20.79 10.58
N GLN A 23 -7.40 20.81 10.12
CA GLN A 23 -8.50 21.45 10.83
C GLN A 23 -9.61 20.42 11.06
N LYS A 24 -9.85 20.08 12.32
CA LYS A 24 -10.92 19.16 12.74
C LYS A 24 -10.93 17.83 11.96
N PRO A 25 -9.88 17.03 12.04
CA PRO A 25 -9.92 15.69 11.48
C PRO A 25 -11.13 14.90 11.96
N ALA A 26 -11.74 14.12 11.07
CA ALA A 26 -12.92 13.33 11.41
C ALA A 26 -12.59 12.21 12.39
N GLY A 27 -13.60 11.74 13.12
CA GLY A 27 -13.45 10.59 14.03
C GLY A 27 -12.55 10.89 15.22
N LYS A 28 -11.73 9.91 15.59
CA LYS A 28 -10.86 9.96 16.75
C LYS A 28 -9.39 10.00 16.32
N VAL A 29 -8.64 10.94 16.88
CA VAL A 29 -7.20 11.07 16.61
C VAL A 29 -6.43 10.76 17.89
N LEU A 30 -5.50 9.81 17.81
CA LEU A 30 -4.58 9.47 18.88
C LEU A 30 -3.23 10.13 18.62
N ASP A 31 -2.58 10.60 19.68
CA ASP A 31 -1.18 11.03 19.57
C ASP A 31 -0.32 9.85 19.14
N PHE A 32 0.49 10.05 18.12
CA PHE A 32 1.33 8.98 17.60
C PHE A 32 2.56 9.57 16.89
N ALA A 33 3.66 8.83 16.95
CA ALA A 33 4.90 9.21 16.27
C ALA A 33 4.73 9.16 14.74
N ASP A 34 5.71 9.70 14.03
CA ASP A 34 5.73 9.71 12.56
C ASP A 34 5.56 8.29 12.02
N VAL A 35 4.54 8.09 11.20
CA VAL A 35 4.22 6.79 10.60
C VAL A 35 4.77 6.72 9.18
N SER A 36 5.51 5.66 8.89
CA SER A 36 6.05 5.41 7.55
C SER A 36 5.24 4.39 6.77
N ASP A 37 4.47 3.52 7.45
CA ASP A 37 3.65 2.51 6.76
C ASP A 37 2.55 1.97 7.68
N THR A 38 1.47 1.48 7.07
CA THR A 38 0.38 0.78 7.77
C THR A 38 -0.08 -0.43 6.97
N ALA A 39 -0.62 -1.41 7.67
CA ALA A 39 -1.28 -2.56 7.06
C ALA A 39 -2.37 -3.07 8.00
N ALA A 40 -3.34 -3.79 7.47
CA ALA A 40 -4.42 -4.37 8.26
C ALA A 40 -4.65 -5.84 7.88
N VAL A 41 -4.86 -6.69 8.88
CA VAL A 41 -5.33 -8.08 8.71
C VAL A 41 -6.54 -8.23 9.63
N GLY A 42 -7.73 -8.30 9.04
CA GLY A 42 -8.96 -8.31 9.81
C GLY A 42 -9.14 -7.02 10.60
N ASP A 43 -9.32 -7.12 11.90
CA ASP A 43 -9.44 -5.98 12.82
C ASP A 43 -8.10 -5.57 13.46
N VAL A 44 -7.01 -6.22 13.09
CA VAL A 44 -5.68 -5.92 13.61
C VAL A 44 -4.94 -4.99 12.67
N LEU A 45 -4.42 -3.91 13.23
CA LEU A 45 -3.65 -2.88 12.54
C LEU A 45 -2.18 -3.01 12.90
N ALA A 46 -1.31 -2.95 11.90
CA ALA A 46 0.12 -2.78 12.08
C ALA A 46 0.53 -1.39 11.61
N VAL A 47 1.29 -0.69 12.43
CA VAL A 47 1.75 0.69 12.17
C VAL A 47 3.25 0.72 12.33
N ARG A 48 3.94 1.10 11.27
CA ARG A 48 5.38 1.21 11.29
C ARG A 48 5.83 2.65 11.54
N THR A 49 6.69 2.82 12.52
CA THR A 49 7.46 4.04 12.74
C THR A 49 8.92 3.76 12.38
N LYS A 50 9.80 4.73 12.56
CA LYS A 50 11.23 4.59 12.23
C LYS A 50 11.86 3.37 12.92
N ASP A 51 11.59 3.19 14.22
CA ASP A 51 12.29 2.23 15.08
C ASP A 51 11.44 1.04 15.48
N ALA A 52 10.16 1.02 15.15
CA ALA A 52 9.25 0.02 15.70
C ALA A 52 8.06 -0.27 14.80
N LEU A 53 7.48 -1.42 15.06
CA LEU A 53 6.17 -1.82 14.56
C LEU A 53 5.23 -1.92 15.77
N ALA A 54 4.10 -1.26 15.72
CA ALA A 54 3.04 -1.39 16.72
C ALA A 54 1.89 -2.21 16.10
N VAL A 55 1.41 -3.21 16.81
CA VAL A 55 0.40 -4.15 16.30
C VAL A 55 -0.70 -4.35 17.33
N GLY A 56 -1.94 -4.17 16.93
CA GLY A 56 -3.09 -4.38 17.79
C GLY A 56 -4.41 -3.97 17.12
N THR A 57 -5.49 -4.16 17.86
CA THR A 57 -6.81 -3.64 17.48
C THR A 57 -6.88 -2.14 17.76
N GLN A 58 -7.94 -1.48 17.29
CA GLN A 58 -8.18 -0.09 17.65
C GLN A 58 -8.20 0.12 19.17
N ASP A 59 -8.88 -0.76 19.90
CA ASP A 59 -8.94 -0.69 21.37
C ASP A 59 -7.56 -0.80 21.99
N ASP A 60 -6.69 -1.66 21.44
CA ASP A 60 -5.29 -1.78 21.91
C ASP A 60 -4.53 -0.48 21.71
N PHE A 61 -4.70 0.19 20.58
CA PHE A 61 -4.05 1.49 20.35
C PHE A 61 -4.59 2.57 21.30
N GLU A 62 -5.91 2.61 21.49
CA GLU A 62 -6.55 3.59 22.37
C GLU A 62 -6.15 3.42 23.85
N SER A 63 -5.93 2.19 24.28
CA SER A 63 -5.54 1.87 25.66
C SER A 63 -4.03 1.75 25.86
N SER A 64 -3.23 2.04 24.85
CA SER A 64 -1.77 1.89 24.85
C SER A 64 -1.31 0.45 25.12
N GLN A 65 -2.08 -0.52 24.64
CA GLN A 65 -1.81 -1.97 24.79
C GLN A 65 -1.34 -2.62 23.48
N ALA A 66 -1.13 -1.85 22.42
CA ALA A 66 -0.59 -2.41 21.18
C ALA A 66 0.80 -3.01 21.43
N SER A 67 1.05 -4.17 20.83
CA SER A 67 2.35 -4.82 20.93
C SER A 67 3.41 -4.02 20.18
N ARG A 68 4.58 -3.87 20.74
CA ARG A 68 5.70 -3.17 20.11
C ARG A 68 6.79 -4.16 19.74
N ILE A 69 7.20 -4.14 18.48
CA ILE A 69 8.33 -4.89 17.97
C ILE A 69 9.40 -3.87 17.54
N ASP A 70 10.59 -3.95 18.15
CA ASP A 70 11.70 -3.08 17.78
C ASP A 70 12.26 -3.52 16.43
N LEU A 71 12.56 -2.56 15.57
CA LEU A 71 13.02 -2.79 14.21
C LEU A 71 14.42 -2.23 13.97
N ALA A 72 15.15 -2.92 13.09
CA ALA A 72 16.39 -2.39 12.55
C ALA A 72 16.07 -1.28 11.53
N GLU A 73 16.99 -0.30 11.39
CA GLU A 73 16.82 0.85 10.51
C GLU A 73 16.68 0.47 9.02
N HIS A 74 17.22 -0.67 8.63
CA HIS A 74 17.24 -1.12 7.25
C HIS A 74 15.96 -1.85 6.81
N CYS A 75 14.94 -1.88 7.66
CA CYS A 75 13.65 -2.47 7.27
C CYS A 75 12.93 -1.58 6.25
N GLY A 76 12.35 -2.21 5.23
CA GLY A 76 11.60 -1.57 4.17
C GLY A 76 10.09 -1.54 4.42
N ASP A 77 9.31 -1.86 3.39
CA ASP A 77 7.87 -1.75 3.41
C ASP A 77 7.19 -2.84 4.24
N LEU A 78 6.06 -2.46 4.82
CA LEU A 78 5.12 -3.34 5.51
C LEU A 78 3.97 -3.67 4.57
N THR A 79 3.61 -4.94 4.47
CA THR A 79 2.43 -5.38 3.72
C THR A 79 1.60 -6.33 4.55
N ALA A 80 0.38 -6.58 4.10
CA ALA A 80 -0.50 -7.59 4.66
C ALA A 80 -0.92 -8.57 3.57
N SER A 81 -0.93 -9.86 3.91
CA SER A 81 -1.68 -10.86 3.18
C SER A 81 -3.02 -11.09 3.90
N SER A 82 -3.79 -12.09 3.49
CA SER A 82 -4.99 -12.47 4.21
C SER A 82 -4.69 -13.08 5.60
N GLN A 83 -3.45 -13.45 5.86
CA GLN A 83 -3.06 -14.21 7.05
C GLN A 83 -1.98 -13.54 7.89
N HIS A 84 -1.08 -12.77 7.30
CA HIS A 84 0.12 -12.26 7.96
C HIS A 84 0.42 -10.82 7.61
N PHE A 85 1.14 -10.16 8.52
CA PHE A 85 1.92 -8.97 8.18
C PHE A 85 3.32 -9.41 7.74
N LEU A 86 3.85 -8.73 6.74
CA LEU A 86 5.21 -8.96 6.25
C LEU A 86 5.99 -7.66 6.26
N LEU A 87 7.23 -7.72 6.73
CA LEU A 87 8.14 -6.58 6.74
C LEU A 87 9.48 -7.02 6.16
N ALA A 88 9.88 -6.41 5.05
CA ALA A 88 11.16 -6.68 4.43
C ALA A 88 12.28 -5.99 5.21
N CYS A 89 13.30 -6.72 5.62
CA CYS A 89 14.38 -6.20 6.48
C CYS A 89 15.74 -6.68 5.98
N GLY A 90 16.11 -6.34 4.76
CA GLY A 90 17.46 -6.57 4.24
C GLY A 90 17.75 -8.02 3.91
N ASP A 91 18.31 -8.78 4.82
CA ASP A 91 18.63 -10.19 4.63
C ASP A 91 17.54 -11.14 5.14
N LYS A 92 16.42 -10.59 5.58
CA LYS A 92 15.28 -11.37 6.07
C LYS A 92 13.96 -10.66 5.84
N VAL A 93 12.89 -11.42 5.94
CA VAL A 93 11.52 -10.92 6.00
C VAL A 93 10.93 -11.32 7.35
N LEU A 94 10.39 -10.38 8.08
CA LEU A 94 9.61 -10.67 9.28
C LEU A 94 8.19 -11.05 8.85
N VAL A 95 7.70 -12.17 9.36
CA VAL A 95 6.34 -12.67 9.10
C VAL A 95 5.62 -12.73 10.44
N LEU A 96 4.56 -11.95 10.58
CA LEU A 96 3.83 -11.82 11.83
C LEU A 96 2.42 -12.38 11.70
N ASP A 97 2.09 -13.32 12.59
CA ASP A 97 0.70 -13.68 12.83
C ASP A 97 0.04 -12.52 13.61
N PRO A 98 -1.05 -11.94 13.11
CA PRO A 98 -1.69 -10.80 13.79
C PRO A 98 -2.20 -11.14 15.19
N GLN A 99 -2.43 -12.42 15.49
CA GLN A 99 -2.84 -12.86 16.83
C GLN A 99 -1.65 -13.14 17.75
N LYS A 100 -0.43 -13.19 17.24
CA LYS A 100 0.79 -13.48 17.98
C LYS A 100 1.91 -12.49 17.59
N PRO A 101 1.67 -11.18 17.73
CA PRO A 101 2.61 -10.18 17.21
C PRO A 101 3.95 -10.16 17.94
N ASN A 102 4.00 -10.70 19.16
CA ASN A 102 5.25 -10.75 19.94
C ASN A 102 6.15 -11.93 19.56
N SER A 103 5.74 -12.77 18.64
CA SER A 103 6.49 -13.94 18.19
C SER A 103 6.70 -13.91 16.68
N PRO A 104 7.37 -12.86 16.13
CA PRO A 104 7.60 -12.78 14.69
C PRO A 104 8.49 -13.93 14.24
N GLN A 105 8.16 -14.50 13.08
CA GLN A 105 9.01 -15.47 12.42
C GLN A 105 9.92 -14.73 11.44
N GLU A 106 11.11 -15.25 11.25
CA GLU A 106 12.08 -14.69 10.31
C GLU A 106 12.27 -15.64 9.13
N LEU A 107 12.04 -15.14 7.94
CA LEU A 107 12.41 -15.82 6.71
C LEU A 107 13.78 -15.27 6.28
N ALA A 108 14.82 -16.10 6.36
CA ALA A 108 16.13 -15.72 5.82
C ALA A 108 16.05 -15.71 4.29
N VAL A 109 16.54 -14.64 3.68
CA VAL A 109 16.54 -14.49 2.23
C VAL A 109 17.96 -14.42 1.71
N ASP A 110 18.17 -14.95 0.51
CA ASP A 110 19.46 -14.94 -0.20
C ASP A 110 19.24 -14.23 -1.54
N GLU A 111 19.43 -12.91 -1.52
CA GLU A 111 19.23 -12.03 -2.67
C GLU A 111 20.46 -11.16 -2.88
N GLU A 112 20.66 -10.70 -4.12
CA GLU A 112 21.83 -9.89 -4.48
C GLU A 112 21.84 -8.52 -3.79
N ALA A 113 20.65 -7.97 -3.49
CA ALA A 113 20.51 -6.70 -2.81
C ALA A 113 19.65 -6.87 -1.56
N PRO A 114 19.82 -6.02 -0.54
CA PRO A 114 18.93 -6.03 0.63
C PRO A 114 17.48 -5.86 0.21
N VAL A 115 16.59 -6.74 0.71
CA VAL A 115 15.17 -6.69 0.35
C VAL A 115 14.48 -5.52 1.05
N THR A 116 13.68 -4.79 0.29
CA THR A 116 12.94 -3.62 0.77
C THR A 116 11.43 -3.78 0.62
N VAL A 117 10.98 -4.78 -0.13
CA VAL A 117 9.57 -5.07 -0.35
C VAL A 117 9.32 -6.57 -0.26
N ALA A 118 8.15 -6.95 0.24
CA ALA A 118 7.74 -8.36 0.34
C ALA A 118 6.23 -8.46 0.26
N ALA A 119 5.73 -9.55 -0.32
CA ALA A 119 4.31 -9.86 -0.38
C ALA A 119 4.10 -11.37 -0.30
N GLU A 120 2.95 -11.79 0.25
CA GLU A 120 2.63 -13.20 0.41
C GLU A 120 1.34 -13.53 -0.34
N ALA A 121 1.37 -14.56 -1.18
CA ALA A 121 0.19 -15.11 -1.80
C ALA A 121 -0.60 -15.97 -0.81
N SER A 122 -1.90 -16.11 -1.02
CA SER A 122 -2.77 -16.93 -0.15
C SER A 122 -2.36 -18.40 -0.08
N THR A 123 -1.62 -18.87 -1.08
CA THR A 123 -1.07 -20.23 -1.13
C THR A 123 0.28 -20.38 -0.42
N GLY A 124 0.80 -19.31 0.15
CA GLY A 124 1.99 -19.35 1.03
C GLY A 124 3.31 -18.91 0.40
N GLU A 125 3.37 -18.68 -0.92
CA GLU A 125 4.57 -18.15 -1.55
C GLU A 125 4.85 -16.73 -1.05
N ILE A 126 6.10 -16.44 -0.74
CA ILE A 126 6.57 -15.11 -0.37
C ILE A 126 7.47 -14.58 -1.47
N PHE A 127 7.14 -13.39 -1.96
CA PHE A 127 7.84 -12.69 -3.02
C PHE A 127 8.63 -11.55 -2.39
N VAL A 128 9.91 -11.45 -2.72
CA VAL A 128 10.79 -10.42 -2.16
C VAL A 128 11.47 -9.66 -3.27
N GLY A 129 11.64 -8.37 -3.07
CA GLY A 129 12.30 -7.49 -4.02
C GLY A 129 13.04 -6.36 -3.34
N SER A 130 13.66 -5.54 -4.17
CA SER A 130 14.45 -4.40 -3.71
C SER A 130 14.28 -3.24 -4.69
N ALA A 131 14.37 -2.02 -4.17
CA ALA A 131 14.48 -0.83 -5.01
C ALA A 131 15.75 -0.87 -5.88
N ASP A 132 16.75 -1.65 -5.49
CA ASP A 132 18.07 -1.69 -6.14
C ASP A 132 18.33 -2.98 -6.92
N SER A 133 17.33 -3.82 -7.13
CA SER A 133 17.50 -5.10 -7.82
C SER A 133 16.41 -5.35 -8.85
N ALA A 134 16.80 -5.88 -9.99
CA ALA A 134 15.89 -6.26 -11.08
C ALA A 134 15.45 -7.74 -10.97
N THR A 135 15.35 -8.26 -9.76
CA THR A 135 14.98 -9.65 -9.50
C THR A 135 13.98 -9.72 -8.36
N ILE A 136 12.93 -10.51 -8.54
CA ILE A 136 12.00 -10.90 -7.47
C ILE A 136 12.32 -12.33 -7.07
N GLY A 137 12.74 -12.55 -5.82
CA GLY A 137 12.93 -13.88 -5.28
C GLY A 137 11.60 -14.49 -4.82
N VAL A 138 11.43 -15.77 -5.02
CA VAL A 138 10.23 -16.51 -4.61
C VAL A 138 10.62 -17.58 -3.61
N TYR A 139 9.92 -17.57 -2.45
CA TYR A 139 10.20 -18.47 -1.33
C TYR A 139 8.93 -19.22 -0.97
N LYS A 140 9.08 -20.47 -0.57
CA LYS A 140 8.00 -21.26 0.00
C LYS A 140 8.55 -22.22 1.05
N ASP A 141 7.84 -22.33 2.17
CA ASP A 141 8.24 -23.19 3.28
C ASP A 141 9.67 -22.92 3.75
N GLY A 142 10.08 -21.65 3.74
CA GLY A 142 11.38 -21.20 4.22
C GLY A 142 12.51 -21.30 3.20
N GLU A 143 12.25 -21.75 1.97
CA GLU A 143 13.29 -21.98 0.97
C GLU A 143 13.02 -21.20 -0.32
N ARG A 144 14.09 -20.71 -0.94
CA ARG A 144 14.03 -20.08 -2.26
C ARG A 144 13.69 -21.13 -3.31
N THR A 145 12.57 -20.94 -4.00
CA THR A 145 12.14 -21.89 -5.05
C THR A 145 12.54 -21.46 -6.45
N THR A 146 12.52 -20.15 -6.71
CA THR A 146 12.85 -19.61 -8.03
C THR A 146 13.07 -18.10 -7.92
N ASP A 147 13.35 -17.46 -9.04
CA ASP A 147 13.36 -16.01 -9.16
C ASP A 147 12.66 -15.57 -10.46
N ILE A 148 12.28 -14.30 -10.48
CA ILE A 148 11.65 -13.68 -11.64
C ILE A 148 12.44 -12.43 -11.99
N SER A 149 12.95 -12.36 -13.22
CA SER A 149 13.61 -11.15 -13.72
C SER A 149 12.57 -10.10 -14.05
N VAL A 150 12.81 -8.88 -13.60
CA VAL A 150 11.95 -7.72 -13.83
C VAL A 150 12.77 -6.55 -14.34
N GLU A 151 12.11 -5.51 -14.81
CA GLU A 151 12.78 -4.30 -15.27
C GLU A 151 12.91 -3.32 -14.11
N GLY A 152 14.13 -2.99 -13.72
CA GLY A 152 14.41 -2.04 -12.66
C GLY A 152 14.06 -2.56 -11.27
N GLY A 153 14.19 -1.70 -10.27
CA GLY A 153 13.83 -2.03 -8.90
C GLY A 153 12.33 -2.01 -8.64
N SER A 154 11.95 -2.45 -7.45
CA SER A 154 10.56 -2.43 -7.00
C SER A 154 10.43 -1.51 -5.79
N ASP A 155 9.61 -0.47 -5.94
CA ASP A 155 9.35 0.52 -4.88
C ASP A 155 8.23 0.07 -3.95
N GLN A 156 7.32 -0.75 -4.44
CA GLN A 156 6.24 -1.36 -3.69
C GLN A 156 5.89 -2.72 -4.30
N LEU A 157 5.44 -3.65 -3.47
CA LEU A 157 5.02 -4.99 -3.90
C LEU A 157 3.84 -5.41 -3.05
N ILE A 158 2.74 -5.81 -3.70
CA ILE A 158 1.51 -6.25 -3.00
C ILE A 158 1.02 -7.58 -3.55
N SER A 159 0.27 -8.31 -2.72
CA SER A 159 -0.56 -9.42 -3.16
C SER A 159 -2.01 -8.96 -3.26
N VAL A 160 -2.70 -9.45 -4.28
CA VAL A 160 -4.08 -9.05 -4.58
C VAL A 160 -4.94 -10.31 -4.65
N PRO A 161 -5.95 -10.45 -3.78
CA PRO A 161 -6.81 -11.64 -3.79
C PRO A 161 -7.52 -11.80 -5.14
N ASN A 162 -7.48 -13.01 -5.68
CA ASN A 162 -8.12 -13.33 -6.96
C ASN A 162 -9.05 -14.53 -6.79
N PRO A 163 -10.38 -14.35 -6.87
CA PRO A 163 -11.32 -15.42 -6.69
C PRO A 163 -11.30 -16.45 -7.83
N ASP A 164 -10.74 -16.08 -8.99
CA ASP A 164 -10.77 -16.91 -10.20
C ASP A 164 -9.45 -17.65 -10.48
N GLY A 165 -8.50 -17.57 -9.55
CA GLY A 165 -7.19 -18.20 -9.79
C GLY A 165 -6.16 -17.77 -8.75
N ALA A 166 -4.89 -17.82 -9.15
CA ALA A 166 -3.78 -17.40 -8.30
C ALA A 166 -3.87 -15.91 -7.99
N ASP A 167 -3.44 -15.53 -6.79
CA ASP A 167 -3.37 -14.13 -6.39
C ASP A 167 -2.54 -13.32 -7.38
N GLY A 168 -2.96 -12.09 -7.62
CA GLY A 168 -2.13 -11.14 -8.33
C GLY A 168 -0.95 -10.72 -7.45
N ILE A 169 0.23 -10.65 -8.03
CA ILE A 169 1.40 -10.06 -7.37
C ILE A 169 1.80 -8.88 -8.26
N VAL A 170 1.70 -7.68 -7.68
CA VAL A 170 1.84 -6.43 -8.43
C VAL A 170 2.92 -5.57 -7.79
N ARG A 171 3.82 -5.08 -8.61
CA ARG A 171 4.91 -4.20 -8.17
C ARG A 171 4.79 -2.81 -8.79
N VAL A 172 5.38 -1.84 -8.14
CA VAL A 172 5.46 -0.45 -8.59
C VAL A 172 6.91 -0.11 -8.92
N LEU A 173 7.11 0.55 -10.04
CA LEU A 173 8.36 1.26 -10.34
C LEU A 173 8.02 2.74 -10.55
N ARG A 174 8.30 3.56 -9.53
CA ARG A 174 7.94 4.99 -9.54
C ARG A 174 8.71 5.80 -10.56
N HIS A 175 9.95 5.42 -10.78
CA HIS A 175 10.84 6.09 -11.71
C HIS A 175 10.22 6.29 -13.10
N ASP A 176 9.51 5.31 -13.62
CA ASP A 176 8.86 5.41 -14.93
C ASP A 176 7.32 5.41 -14.85
N SER A 177 6.79 5.53 -13.66
CA SER A 177 5.34 5.53 -13.41
C SER A 177 4.64 4.29 -13.95
N THR A 178 5.15 3.12 -13.60
CA THR A 178 4.55 1.84 -14.02
C THR A 178 4.18 0.96 -12.86
N ILE A 179 3.16 0.13 -13.09
CA ILE A 179 2.88 -1.06 -12.30
C ILE A 179 3.06 -2.29 -13.19
N GLN A 180 3.41 -3.41 -12.58
CA GLN A 180 3.61 -4.65 -13.30
C GLN A 180 3.05 -5.80 -12.49
N SER A 181 2.25 -6.63 -13.12
CA SER A 181 1.82 -7.92 -12.58
C SER A 181 2.88 -8.97 -12.87
N LEU A 182 3.10 -9.90 -11.95
CA LEU A 182 3.98 -11.03 -12.16
C LEU A 182 3.14 -12.24 -12.59
N ASP A 183 3.52 -12.87 -13.69
CA ASP A 183 2.98 -14.17 -14.11
C ASP A 183 3.77 -15.26 -13.39
N TRP A 184 3.62 -15.28 -12.08
CA TRP A 184 4.54 -15.98 -11.19
C TRP A 184 4.38 -17.51 -11.20
N GLU A 185 3.22 -18.02 -11.58
CA GLU A 185 3.05 -19.45 -11.77
C GLU A 185 3.89 -19.99 -12.94
N LYS A 186 4.29 -19.09 -13.85
CA LYS A 186 5.18 -19.41 -14.98
C LYS A 186 6.58 -18.81 -14.82
N ASP A 187 6.91 -18.37 -13.62
CA ASP A 187 8.24 -17.84 -13.26
C ASP A 187 8.70 -16.67 -14.15
N ARG A 188 7.77 -15.80 -14.53
CA ARG A 188 8.08 -14.66 -15.42
C ARG A 188 7.31 -13.41 -15.04
N ALA A 189 7.84 -12.28 -15.50
CA ALA A 189 7.12 -11.00 -15.42
C ALA A 189 5.93 -11.03 -16.37
N GLY A 190 4.83 -10.41 -15.92
CA GLY A 190 3.63 -10.23 -16.72
C GLY A 190 3.55 -8.83 -17.31
N GLY A 191 2.33 -8.40 -17.60
CA GLY A 191 2.06 -7.10 -18.20
C GLY A 191 2.50 -5.94 -17.33
N ARG A 192 3.06 -4.91 -17.96
CA ARG A 192 3.50 -3.67 -17.33
C ARG A 192 2.71 -2.51 -17.92
N LEU A 193 2.08 -1.70 -17.07
CA LEU A 193 1.23 -0.60 -17.48
C LEU A 193 1.70 0.71 -16.85
N ARG A 194 1.59 1.77 -17.62
CA ARG A 194 1.83 3.12 -17.11
C ARG A 194 0.65 3.56 -16.25
N VAL A 195 0.95 4.23 -15.13
CA VAL A 195 -0.03 4.86 -14.27
C VAL A 195 0.12 6.38 -14.41
N GLY A 196 -0.55 6.96 -15.38
CA GLY A 196 -0.54 8.39 -15.62
C GLY A 196 0.87 8.96 -15.74
N GLN A 197 1.17 10.00 -14.94
CA GLN A 197 2.41 10.77 -15.00
C GLN A 197 3.36 10.48 -13.85
N GLY A 198 2.86 10.02 -12.71
CA GLY A 198 3.71 9.72 -11.57
C GLY A 198 2.96 8.93 -10.51
N VAL A 199 3.08 7.61 -10.55
CA VAL A 199 2.43 6.72 -9.59
C VAL A 199 2.96 6.94 -8.17
N GLY A 200 2.05 7.05 -7.21
CA GLY A 200 2.38 7.09 -5.78
C GLY A 200 2.32 5.71 -5.14
N GLN A 201 1.16 5.37 -4.60
CA GLN A 201 0.93 4.08 -3.93
C GLN A 201 -0.09 3.25 -4.69
N ILE A 202 -0.04 1.94 -4.45
CA ILE A 202 -1.09 1.00 -4.86
C ILE A 202 -1.62 0.24 -3.66
N ALA A 203 -2.84 -0.26 -3.78
CA ALA A 203 -3.46 -1.16 -2.80
C ALA A 203 -4.32 -2.16 -3.53
N GLY A 204 -4.42 -3.36 -2.98
CA GLY A 204 -5.25 -4.43 -3.53
C GLY A 204 -6.55 -4.62 -2.77
N GLY A 205 -7.51 -5.26 -3.41
CA GLY A 205 -8.78 -5.63 -2.80
C GLY A 205 -9.33 -6.92 -3.38
N ASP A 206 -10.38 -7.43 -2.75
CA ASP A 206 -11.06 -8.63 -3.20
C ASP A 206 -11.58 -8.45 -4.63
N GLY A 207 -11.60 -9.54 -5.40
CA GLY A 207 -11.98 -9.47 -6.80
C GLY A 207 -10.87 -8.99 -7.72
N ALA A 208 -9.63 -9.13 -7.28
CA ALA A 208 -8.43 -8.74 -8.03
C ALA A 208 -8.36 -7.24 -8.37
N VAL A 209 -8.93 -6.40 -7.52
CA VAL A 209 -8.92 -4.94 -7.70
C VAL A 209 -7.57 -4.37 -7.25
N VAL A 210 -7.04 -3.44 -8.03
CA VAL A 210 -5.88 -2.63 -7.67
C VAL A 210 -6.26 -1.16 -7.79
N VAL A 211 -6.06 -0.42 -6.71
CA VAL A 211 -6.23 1.03 -6.67
C VAL A 211 -4.85 1.67 -6.72
N ALA A 212 -4.67 2.65 -7.58
CA ALA A 212 -3.41 3.39 -7.68
C ALA A 212 -3.66 4.90 -7.63
N SER A 213 -2.74 5.63 -7.01
CA SER A 213 -2.71 7.09 -7.10
C SER A 213 -1.74 7.50 -8.19
N ASP A 214 -2.20 8.35 -9.11
CA ASP A 214 -1.34 9.10 -10.01
C ASP A 214 -1.12 10.47 -9.37
N THR A 215 -0.07 10.57 -8.58
CA THR A 215 0.20 11.76 -7.78
C THR A 215 0.48 12.97 -8.66
N VAL A 216 1.30 12.80 -9.68
CA VAL A 216 1.71 13.91 -10.58
C VAL A 216 0.54 14.34 -11.46
N GLY A 217 -0.22 13.38 -11.99
CA GLY A 217 -1.36 13.67 -12.86
C GLY A 217 -2.64 14.03 -12.12
N LYS A 218 -2.65 13.91 -10.80
CA LYS A 218 -3.83 14.14 -9.93
C LYS A 218 -5.01 13.30 -10.34
N ARG A 219 -4.81 11.99 -10.35
CA ARG A 219 -5.84 11.03 -10.75
C ARG A 219 -5.84 9.80 -9.85
N ILE A 220 -6.99 9.14 -9.84
CA ILE A 220 -7.15 7.80 -9.30
C ILE A 220 -7.27 6.83 -10.46
N ALA A 221 -6.59 5.69 -10.37
CA ALA A 221 -6.66 4.63 -11.37
C ALA A 221 -7.09 3.33 -10.72
N ILE A 222 -7.99 2.61 -11.36
CA ILE A 222 -8.49 1.32 -10.91
C ILE A 222 -8.13 0.29 -11.97
N TYR A 223 -7.47 -0.78 -11.52
CA TYR A 223 -7.05 -1.90 -12.37
C TYR A 223 -7.69 -3.19 -11.88
N THR A 224 -7.73 -4.17 -12.76
CA THR A 224 -8.00 -5.56 -12.39
C THR A 224 -6.78 -6.41 -12.72
N ALA A 225 -6.42 -7.33 -11.81
CA ALA A 225 -5.25 -8.19 -11.93
C ALA A 225 -5.63 -9.68 -11.86
N SER A 226 -6.79 -10.05 -12.42
CA SER A 226 -7.31 -11.41 -12.32
C SER A 226 -6.59 -12.40 -13.24
N ASP A 227 -6.09 -11.95 -14.35
CA ASP A 227 -5.37 -12.76 -15.33
C ASP A 227 -4.24 -11.90 -15.90
N VAL A 228 -4.55 -11.02 -16.81
CA VAL A 228 -3.64 -9.98 -17.27
C VAL A 228 -4.06 -8.67 -16.60
N ILE A 229 -3.10 -7.91 -16.09
CA ILE A 229 -3.44 -6.63 -15.50
C ILE A 229 -4.01 -5.69 -16.56
N ARG A 230 -5.15 -5.06 -16.24
CA ARG A 230 -5.88 -4.18 -17.15
C ARG A 230 -6.33 -2.93 -16.41
N LEU A 231 -6.23 -1.80 -17.08
CA LEU A 231 -6.85 -0.57 -16.62
C LEU A 231 -8.36 -0.71 -16.76
N HIS A 232 -9.07 -0.51 -15.66
CA HIS A 232 -10.52 -0.57 -15.61
C HIS A 232 -11.15 0.82 -15.63
N GLN A 233 -10.66 1.73 -14.80
CA GLN A 233 -11.18 3.09 -14.70
C GLN A 233 -10.06 4.07 -14.33
N PHE A 234 -10.27 5.34 -14.70
CA PHE A 234 -9.31 6.39 -14.49
C PHE A 234 -10.07 7.71 -14.35
N GLY A 235 -9.80 8.48 -13.31
CA GLY A 235 -10.55 9.71 -13.06
C GLY A 235 -9.73 10.76 -12.31
N ASN A 236 -10.20 12.00 -12.32
CA ASN A 236 -9.51 13.11 -11.67
C ASN A 236 -9.78 13.14 -10.17
N THR A 237 -8.79 13.59 -9.40
CA THR A 237 -8.94 13.90 -7.98
C THR A 237 -8.85 15.41 -7.76
N GLU A 238 -9.54 15.89 -6.71
CA GLU A 238 -9.44 17.29 -6.30
C GLU A 238 -8.32 17.41 -5.26
N GLY A 239 -7.11 17.55 -5.74
CA GLY A 239 -5.91 17.60 -4.92
C GLY A 239 -4.87 16.59 -5.36
N THR A 240 -3.73 16.57 -4.66
CA THR A 240 -2.60 15.70 -4.98
C THR A 240 -2.73 14.38 -4.21
N PRO A 241 -3.07 13.27 -4.91
CA PRO A 241 -3.35 11.99 -4.25
C PRO A 241 -2.08 11.26 -3.86
N TRP A 242 -2.16 10.45 -2.78
CA TRP A 242 -1.05 9.60 -2.37
C TRP A 242 -1.50 8.25 -1.84
N ALA A 243 -2.04 8.18 -0.61
CA ALA A 243 -2.42 6.93 0.02
C ALA A 243 -3.71 6.39 -0.58
N VAL A 244 -3.78 5.08 -0.77
CA VAL A 244 -4.92 4.40 -1.38
C VAL A 244 -5.29 3.16 -0.57
N ALA A 245 -6.57 2.79 -0.62
CA ALA A 245 -7.08 1.53 -0.08
C ALA A 245 -8.35 1.13 -0.82
N TRP A 246 -8.61 -0.16 -0.88
CA TRP A 246 -9.89 -0.67 -1.35
C TRP A 246 -10.72 -1.13 -0.16
N ASP A 247 -11.97 -0.72 -0.12
CA ASP A 247 -12.94 -1.08 0.89
C ASP A 247 -13.84 -2.19 0.34
N ASN A 248 -13.61 -3.41 0.80
CA ASN A 248 -14.33 -4.58 0.29
C ASN A 248 -15.81 -4.55 0.63
N GLU A 249 -16.19 -4.03 1.78
CA GLU A 249 -17.60 -4.02 2.19
C GLU A 249 -18.42 -2.94 1.50
N ARG A 250 -17.86 -1.73 1.42
CA ARG A 250 -18.56 -0.62 0.77
C ARG A 250 -18.37 -0.61 -0.74
N ALA A 251 -17.43 -1.40 -1.28
CA ALA A 251 -17.02 -1.37 -2.68
C ALA A 251 -16.61 0.04 -3.11
N LEU A 252 -15.78 0.68 -2.29
CA LEU A 252 -15.28 2.02 -2.52
C LEU A 252 -13.75 2.02 -2.58
N ALA A 253 -13.21 2.84 -3.46
CA ALA A 253 -11.79 3.16 -3.46
C ALA A 253 -11.56 4.41 -2.61
N TRP A 254 -10.68 4.32 -1.63
CA TRP A 254 -10.31 5.43 -0.76
C TRP A 254 -8.96 5.98 -1.17
N ILE A 255 -8.85 7.31 -1.19
CA ILE A 255 -7.61 7.98 -1.57
C ILE A 255 -7.45 9.28 -0.78
N THR A 256 -6.26 9.51 -0.23
CA THR A 256 -5.95 10.78 0.41
C THR A 256 -5.43 11.79 -0.60
N THR A 257 -5.79 13.05 -0.41
CA THR A 257 -5.12 14.17 -1.05
C THR A 257 -4.44 14.98 0.05
N THR A 258 -3.10 14.96 0.07
CA THR A 258 -2.35 15.48 1.20
C THR A 258 -2.24 16.99 1.22
N ASP A 259 -2.35 17.65 0.08
CA ASP A 259 -2.30 19.10 -0.02
C ASP A 259 -3.55 19.81 0.54
N ASN A 260 -4.64 19.09 0.76
CA ASN A 260 -5.87 19.64 1.33
C ASN A 260 -6.43 18.83 2.51
N ASN A 261 -5.69 17.84 3.00
CA ASN A 261 -6.06 17.00 4.16
C ASN A 261 -7.45 16.35 4.03
N LEU A 262 -7.69 15.69 2.90
CA LEU A 262 -8.95 14.99 2.66
C LEU A 262 -8.72 13.51 2.34
N LEU A 263 -9.67 12.70 2.75
CA LEU A 263 -9.81 11.30 2.38
C LEU A 263 -11.09 11.17 1.57
N HIS A 264 -10.96 10.78 0.31
CA HIS A 264 -12.07 10.70 -0.63
C HIS A 264 -12.47 9.25 -0.87
N ALA A 265 -13.78 9.01 -0.97
CA ALA A 265 -14.33 7.75 -1.42
C ALA A 265 -14.81 7.86 -2.86
N TYR A 266 -14.42 6.91 -3.70
CA TYR A 266 -14.87 6.82 -5.07
C TYR A 266 -15.61 5.51 -5.31
N SER A 267 -16.83 5.63 -5.86
CA SER A 267 -17.57 4.49 -6.39
C SER A 267 -17.10 4.22 -7.82
N VAL A 268 -16.96 2.94 -8.17
CA VAL A 268 -16.53 2.53 -9.52
C VAL A 268 -17.62 1.74 -10.24
N SER A 269 -18.86 1.84 -9.78
CA SER A 269 -19.98 1.04 -10.29
C SER A 269 -20.53 1.48 -11.66
N THR A 270 -20.22 2.71 -12.08
CA THR A 270 -20.81 3.29 -13.31
C THR A 270 -19.83 3.38 -14.49
N GLY A 271 -18.65 2.79 -14.36
CA GLY A 271 -17.64 2.79 -15.43
C GLY A 271 -16.62 3.93 -15.35
N VAL A 272 -16.86 4.93 -14.51
CA VAL A 272 -15.91 5.99 -14.17
C VAL A 272 -15.90 6.16 -12.64
N PRO A 273 -14.77 6.55 -12.05
CA PRO A 273 -14.75 6.84 -10.62
C PRO A 273 -15.62 8.05 -10.31
N GLU A 274 -16.61 7.85 -9.43
CA GLU A 274 -17.50 8.93 -8.98
C GLU A 274 -17.26 9.20 -7.51
N LEU A 275 -17.06 10.46 -7.17
CA LEU A 275 -16.87 10.88 -5.78
C LEU A 275 -18.15 10.59 -4.97
N ALA A 276 -18.03 9.70 -3.99
CA ALA A 276 -19.14 9.35 -3.09
C ALA A 276 -19.14 10.21 -1.82
N GLY A 277 -18.00 10.76 -1.45
CA GLY A 277 -17.87 11.64 -0.30
C GLY A 277 -16.43 11.83 0.11
N SER A 278 -16.22 12.77 1.03
CA SER A 278 -14.89 13.08 1.55
C SER A 278 -14.96 13.38 3.03
N VAL A 279 -13.90 13.05 3.75
CA VAL A 279 -13.76 13.36 5.18
C VAL A 279 -12.41 14.00 5.45
N ALA A 280 -12.33 14.85 6.48
CA ALA A 280 -11.10 15.54 6.85
C ALA A 280 -10.12 14.60 7.54
N THR A 281 -8.85 14.70 7.19
CA THR A 281 -7.77 13.89 7.75
C THR A 281 -6.81 14.70 8.61
N VAL A 282 -5.98 13.98 9.36
CA VAL A 282 -4.73 14.53 9.92
C VAL A 282 -3.82 15.02 8.78
N ALA A 283 -2.89 15.90 9.11
CA ALA A 283 -1.91 16.38 8.14
C ALA A 283 -0.96 15.24 7.73
N ASN A 284 -0.54 15.26 6.48
CA ASN A 284 0.40 14.29 5.90
C ASN A 284 -0.05 12.83 6.10
N ALA A 285 -1.30 12.55 5.75
CA ALA A 285 -1.85 11.21 5.78
C ALA A 285 -1.29 10.40 4.60
N HIS A 286 -0.08 9.86 4.78
CA HIS A 286 0.63 9.11 3.75
C HIS A 286 0.22 7.64 3.71
N ASN A 287 -0.54 7.18 4.68
CA ASN A 287 -0.98 5.79 4.75
C ASN A 287 -2.41 5.72 5.26
N ILE A 288 -3.18 4.83 4.64
CA ILE A 288 -4.55 4.53 5.07
C ILE A 288 -4.75 3.01 5.07
N ALA A 289 -5.71 2.56 5.86
CA ALA A 289 -6.12 1.17 5.92
C ALA A 289 -7.62 1.11 6.21
N VAL A 290 -8.24 -0.02 5.87
CA VAL A 290 -9.64 -0.31 6.21
C VAL A 290 -9.65 -1.56 7.07
N LEU A 291 -10.19 -1.45 8.28
CA LEU A 291 -10.35 -2.59 9.19
C LEU A 291 -11.57 -3.42 8.79
N SER A 292 -11.64 -4.65 9.27
CA SER A 292 -12.73 -5.58 8.90
C SER A 292 -14.12 -5.11 9.31
N ASP A 293 -14.23 -4.26 10.33
CA ASP A 293 -15.50 -3.66 10.74
C ASP A 293 -15.87 -2.40 9.94
N GLY A 294 -15.06 -2.04 8.95
CA GLY A 294 -15.26 -0.85 8.12
C GLY A 294 -14.64 0.42 8.67
N THR A 295 -13.98 0.38 9.83
CA THR A 295 -13.25 1.54 10.35
C THR A 295 -12.12 1.92 9.42
N LEU A 296 -12.04 3.18 9.05
CA LEU A 296 -10.93 3.73 8.28
C LEU A 296 -9.84 4.20 9.22
N VAL A 297 -8.60 3.95 8.83
CA VAL A 297 -7.42 4.43 9.53
C VAL A 297 -6.65 5.36 8.61
N ALA A 298 -6.26 6.53 9.11
CA ALA A 298 -5.34 7.43 8.42
C ALA A 298 -4.19 7.75 9.37
N ALA A 299 -2.97 7.65 8.87
CA ALA A 299 -1.77 7.79 9.69
C ALA A 299 -0.89 8.92 9.19
N SER A 300 -0.55 9.85 10.09
CA SER A 300 0.31 10.99 9.79
C SER A 300 1.77 10.59 9.73
N ALA A 301 2.46 11.01 8.67
CA ALA A 301 3.90 10.85 8.54
C ALA A 301 4.70 11.91 9.33
N SER A 302 4.03 12.92 9.87
CA SER A 302 4.64 14.06 10.53
C SER A 302 4.29 14.20 12.01
N GLY A 303 3.85 13.12 12.66
CA GLY A 303 3.52 13.14 14.07
C GLY A 303 2.19 13.80 14.43
N ASP A 304 1.33 14.03 13.47
CA ASP A 304 0.03 14.68 13.70
C ASP A 304 -1.07 13.69 14.10
N GLY A 305 -0.75 12.44 14.24
CA GLY A 305 -1.59 11.46 14.88
C GLY A 305 -2.00 10.26 14.04
N LEU A 306 -2.62 9.31 14.72
CA LEU A 306 -3.24 8.12 14.16
C LEU A 306 -4.75 8.28 14.27
N GLN A 307 -5.43 8.32 13.14
CA GLN A 307 -6.84 8.68 13.03
C GLN A 307 -7.70 7.45 12.74
N PHE A 308 -8.81 7.31 13.48
CA PHE A 308 -9.79 6.24 13.30
C PHE A 308 -11.15 6.86 12.99
N ILE A 309 -11.77 6.41 11.91
CA ILE A 309 -13.08 6.90 11.44
C ILE A 309 -14.01 5.71 11.28
N ALA A 310 -14.94 5.54 12.25
CA ALA A 310 -15.83 4.37 12.28
C ALA A 310 -16.91 4.44 11.20
N ASP A 311 -17.62 5.58 11.13
CA ASP A 311 -18.73 5.77 10.21
C ASP A 311 -18.51 7.08 9.45
N PRO A 312 -17.79 7.05 8.34
CA PRO A 312 -17.52 8.27 7.58
C PRO A 312 -18.83 8.86 7.04
N ASP A 313 -18.99 10.17 7.23
CA ASP A 313 -20.13 10.90 6.69
C ASP A 313 -19.83 11.23 5.23
N LEU A 314 -20.47 10.51 4.32
CA LEU A 314 -20.32 10.68 2.88
C LEU A 314 -21.41 11.55 2.25
N SER A 315 -22.27 12.15 3.07
CA SER A 315 -23.41 12.96 2.57
C SER A 315 -23.02 14.40 2.21
N THR A 316 -21.81 14.83 2.52
CA THR A 316 -21.39 16.25 2.47
C THR A 316 -20.53 16.61 1.26
N THR A 317 -20.67 15.89 0.19
CA THR A 317 -19.89 16.17 -1.02
C THR A 317 -20.44 17.33 -1.84
#